data_c79400a89107dffcec8f62c59c42ca61
#
_entry.id   c79400a89107dffcec8f62c59c42ca61
#
_cell.length_a   1.000
_cell.length_b   1.000
_cell.length_c   1.000
_cell.angle_alpha   90.00
_cell.angle_beta   90.00
_cell.angle_gamma   90.00
#
_symmetry.space_group_name_H-M   'P 1'
#
loop_
_entity.id
_entity.type
_entity.pdbx_description
1 polymer ?
#
loop_
_entity_poly.entity_id
_entity_poly.type
_entity_poly.pdbx_seq_one_letter_code
_entity_poly.pdbx_strand_id
1 'polypeptide(L)'
;VLNTLVSNRNHGRNPGPRYNRLQPVPVLPPFCYDHICVNGHNSKEMTLKNIDLMYQTMLAELAQRTMDAAWTADFPPEGRFITSEVKGKRYWYFDMPDGSGGKKRRYVGPADDEEIAQRVEDFKRDKDSLRDRRRIVASLTRQGGMIAPDPMSGDIVEALAAGGLFRLRGVLIGTVAFQTYSGILGVRLPMAAILTGDADIAQDYAVSREVEDSLPPILDLLRSVDPTFRPVPHRSGSAASSAFQTKRGYRVEFLTSNRGSDDYSDQPSTMPALGGASADPLRYLDFLIRDPMRTVLLHKSGIPVNVPEPSRYAVHKLIIATKRRTDGHFVLKRDKDLKQAELLFEALYETRRASDFALAYEEAEERGPAWREALQEGTDLLTEQGRKMLFQVLRRGNQEIGKERPEDRQ
;
A
#
# COMPACT_ATOMS: atom_id res chain seq x y z
N VAL A 1 48.23 34.39 -29.45
CA VAL A 1 49.09 35.58 -29.51
C VAL A 1 48.74 36.38 -28.26
N LEU A 2 49.46 36.10 -27.23
CA LEU A 2 50.45 36.96 -26.54
C LEU A 2 49.88 38.10 -25.68
N ASN A 3 50.14 37.93 -24.40
CA ASN A 3 50.92 38.72 -23.44
C ASN A 3 50.21 39.92 -22.77
N THR A 4 50.20 39.96 -21.52
CA THR A 4 51.12 40.20 -20.41
C THR A 4 51.04 41.62 -19.82
N LEU A 5 51.11 41.68 -18.48
CA LEU A 5 51.68 42.66 -17.52
C LEU A 5 50.66 43.49 -16.73
N VAL A 6 50.53 43.12 -15.43
CA VAL A 6 51.16 43.71 -14.23
C VAL A 6 50.92 45.21 -14.02
N SER A 7 50.26 45.60 -12.96
CA SER A 7 50.81 46.55 -11.96
C SER A 7 49.83 46.80 -10.79
N ASN A 8 50.41 46.68 -9.61
CA ASN A 8 49.99 47.12 -8.29
C ASN A 8 49.46 48.56 -8.20
N ARG A 9 48.50 48.81 -7.30
CA ARG A 9 48.65 49.75 -6.19
C ARG A 9 47.49 49.75 -5.20
N ASN A 10 47.90 49.74 -3.94
CA ASN A 10 47.18 49.98 -2.68
C ASN A 10 46.27 51.22 -2.67
N HIS A 11 45.17 51.21 -1.98
CA HIS A 11 44.83 51.98 -0.75
C HIS A 11 43.32 52.00 -0.51
N GLY A 12 42.90 51.83 0.73
CA GLY A 12 41.59 52.27 1.19
C GLY A 12 40.87 51.31 2.10
N ARG A 13 41.20 51.30 3.38
CA ARG A 13 40.42 50.65 4.43
C ARG A 13 39.08 51.33 4.61
N ASN A 14 38.00 50.55 4.58
CA ASN A 14 36.74 50.94 5.22
C ASN A 14 36.13 49.69 5.91
N PRO A 15 35.73 49.74 7.18
CA PRO A 15 35.25 48.58 7.90
C PRO A 15 33.79 48.29 7.53
N GLY A 16 33.52 47.14 6.91
CA GLY A 16 32.16 46.61 6.66
C GLY A 16 31.46 46.18 7.95
N PRO A 17 30.13 46.08 7.92
CA PRO A 17 29.29 45.85 9.08
C PRO A 17 29.54 44.48 9.71
N ARG A 18 29.52 44.44 11.05
CA ARG A 18 29.66 43.25 11.87
C ARG A 18 28.51 42.29 11.60
N TYR A 19 28.77 41.15 10.99
CA TYR A 19 27.87 40.02 10.97
C TYR A 19 27.81 39.43 12.40
N ASN A 20 26.62 39.44 12.98
CA ASN A 20 26.28 38.69 14.18
C ASN A 20 26.57 37.20 13.93
N ARG A 21 27.37 36.61 14.79
CA ARG A 21 27.59 35.17 14.88
C ARG A 21 26.24 34.49 15.10
N LEU A 22 25.71 33.84 14.06
CA LEU A 22 24.70 32.83 14.22
C LEU A 22 25.28 31.70 15.07
N GLN A 23 24.63 31.42 16.19
CA GLN A 23 24.96 30.28 17.02
C GLN A 23 24.71 28.99 16.19
N PRO A 24 25.56 27.98 16.33
CA PRO A 24 25.32 26.71 15.61
C PRO A 24 24.03 26.06 16.14
N VAL A 25 23.13 25.74 15.20
CA VAL A 25 21.98 24.88 15.45
C VAL A 25 22.52 23.56 16.01
N PRO A 26 22.00 23.01 17.11
CA PRO A 26 22.42 21.72 17.60
C PRO A 26 22.10 20.66 16.55
N VAL A 27 23.13 20.06 15.99
CA VAL A 27 23.03 18.84 15.16
C VAL A 27 22.59 17.75 16.13
N LEU A 28 21.38 17.26 15.95
CA LEU A 28 20.92 16.04 16.61
C LEU A 28 21.87 14.91 16.21
N PRO A 29 22.40 14.14 17.17
CA PRO A 29 23.28 13.03 16.86
C PRO A 29 22.52 12.00 15.98
N PRO A 30 23.22 11.32 15.05
CA PRO A 30 22.64 10.21 14.34
C PRO A 30 22.18 9.17 15.37
N PHE A 31 20.96 8.69 15.20
CA PHE A 31 20.43 7.59 16.01
C PHE A 31 21.45 6.45 15.99
N CYS A 32 22.16 6.30 17.09
CA CYS A 32 23.02 5.17 17.33
C CYS A 32 22.16 3.90 17.39
N TYR A 33 22.27 3.08 16.36
CA TYR A 33 21.98 1.66 16.44
C TYR A 33 23.16 1.02 17.21
N ASP A 34 23.17 1.18 18.53
CA ASP A 34 24.15 0.48 19.37
C ASP A 34 23.45 -0.40 20.38
N HIS A 35 23.82 -1.68 20.26
CA HIS A 35 23.76 -2.71 21.27
C HIS A 35 22.40 -3.17 21.78
N ILE A 36 21.73 -4.01 20.94
CA ILE A 36 21.05 -5.16 21.56
C ILE A 36 22.14 -6.20 21.78
N CYS A 37 22.64 -6.24 23.00
CA CYS A 37 23.51 -7.31 23.47
C CYS A 37 22.84 -8.65 23.23
N VAL A 38 23.47 -9.46 22.38
CA VAL A 38 23.21 -10.89 22.27
C VAL A 38 23.73 -11.55 23.54
N ASN A 39 22.91 -11.65 24.56
CA ASN A 39 23.15 -12.55 25.67
C ASN A 39 22.26 -13.78 25.51
N GLY A 40 22.93 -14.88 25.42
CA GLY A 40 22.67 -16.26 25.40
C GLY A 40 21.25 -16.82 25.60
N HIS A 41 20.98 -17.78 24.73
CA HIS A 41 20.14 -18.96 24.96
C HIS A 41 18.82 -18.74 25.72
N ASN A 42 17.83 -18.32 24.99
CA ASN A 42 16.47 -18.83 25.11
C ASN A 42 15.80 -18.68 23.73
N SER A 43 15.78 -19.74 22.95
CA SER A 43 14.95 -19.87 21.77
C SER A 43 13.48 -19.91 22.24
N LYS A 44 12.93 -18.77 22.65
CA LYS A 44 11.49 -18.57 22.66
C LYS A 44 11.07 -18.64 21.20
N GLU A 45 10.42 -19.74 20.84
CA GLU A 45 9.59 -19.80 19.66
C GLU A 45 8.79 -18.50 19.59
N MET A 46 9.03 -17.70 18.54
CA MET A 46 8.27 -16.45 18.33
C MET A 46 6.90 -16.86 17.77
N THR A 47 6.05 -17.33 18.64
CA THR A 47 4.66 -17.63 18.26
C THR A 47 3.92 -16.31 18.07
N LEU A 48 3.42 -16.06 16.86
CA LEU A 48 2.62 -14.89 16.54
C LEU A 48 1.39 -14.85 17.46
N LYS A 49 1.10 -13.67 18.01
CA LYS A 49 -0.07 -13.49 18.87
C LYS A 49 -1.34 -13.40 18.03
N ASN A 50 -2.33 -14.22 18.35
CA ASN A 50 -3.64 -14.15 17.74
C ASN A 50 -4.34 -12.83 18.08
N ILE A 51 -5.11 -12.33 17.14
CA ILE A 51 -6.06 -11.23 17.33
C ILE A 51 -7.36 -11.84 17.87
N ASP A 52 -7.90 -11.23 18.92
CA ASP A 52 -9.15 -11.66 19.51
C ASP A 52 -10.28 -11.73 18.46
N LEU A 53 -11.11 -12.76 18.55
CA LEU A 53 -12.22 -13.03 17.63
C LEU A 53 -13.18 -11.82 17.50
N MET A 54 -13.37 -11.06 18.58
CA MET A 54 -14.19 -9.86 18.57
C MET A 54 -13.67 -8.86 17.51
N TYR A 55 -12.37 -8.62 17.46
CA TYR A 55 -11.78 -7.70 16.48
C TYR A 55 -11.79 -8.26 15.05
N GLN A 56 -11.67 -9.58 14.88
CA GLN A 56 -11.82 -10.21 13.57
C GLN A 56 -13.26 -10.05 13.05
N THR A 57 -14.26 -10.20 13.91
CA THR A 57 -15.67 -9.95 13.58
C THR A 57 -15.93 -8.49 13.23
N MET A 58 -15.36 -7.56 14.01
CA MET A 58 -15.45 -6.12 13.71
C MET A 58 -14.81 -5.76 12.37
N LEU A 59 -13.71 -6.42 11.98
CA LEU A 59 -13.08 -6.23 10.67
C LEU A 59 -14.00 -6.73 9.54
N ALA A 60 -14.61 -7.90 9.70
CA ALA A 60 -15.56 -8.43 8.72
C ALA A 60 -16.78 -7.50 8.54
N GLU A 61 -17.31 -6.96 9.63
CA GLU A 61 -18.37 -5.95 9.59
C GLU A 61 -17.93 -4.67 8.89
N LEU A 62 -16.72 -4.18 9.18
CA LEU A 62 -16.16 -3.01 8.50
C LEU A 62 -16.01 -3.27 7.00
N ALA A 63 -15.54 -4.45 6.60
CA ALA A 63 -15.40 -4.83 5.20
C ALA A 63 -16.75 -4.78 4.47
N GLN A 64 -17.79 -5.36 5.05
CA GLN A 64 -19.14 -5.29 4.49
C GLN A 64 -19.61 -3.84 4.36
N ARG A 65 -19.55 -3.05 5.42
CA ARG A 65 -19.99 -1.64 5.43
C ARG A 65 -19.22 -0.76 4.44
N THR A 66 -17.93 -1.01 4.21
CA THR A 66 -17.12 -0.24 3.25
C THR A 66 -17.45 -0.60 1.81
N MET A 67 -17.82 -1.85 1.53
CA MET A 67 -18.26 -2.28 0.20
C MET A 67 -19.63 -1.68 -0.15
N ASP A 68 -20.56 -1.66 0.80
CA ASP A 68 -21.90 -1.10 0.62
C ASP A 68 -21.86 0.42 0.40
N ALA A 69 -20.97 1.12 1.10
CA ALA A 69 -20.85 2.58 1.01
C ALA A 69 -20.19 3.09 -0.28
N ALA A 70 -19.59 2.25 -1.09
CA ALA A 70 -18.93 2.65 -2.35
C ALA A 70 -19.93 3.11 -3.43
N TRP A 71 -21.24 3.05 -3.18
CA TRP A 71 -22.30 3.31 -4.16
C TRP A 71 -23.03 4.66 -3.98
N THR A 72 -22.76 5.39 -2.88
CA THR A 72 -23.58 6.58 -2.56
C THR A 72 -22.74 7.81 -2.23
N ALA A 73 -22.54 8.74 -3.15
CA ALA A 73 -22.12 10.11 -2.77
C ALA A 73 -22.52 11.17 -3.78
N ASP A 74 -23.77 11.62 -3.75
CA ASP A 74 -24.19 12.87 -4.41
C ASP A 74 -23.73 14.15 -3.65
N PHE A 75 -23.41 14.02 -2.36
CA PHE A 75 -22.99 15.13 -1.51
C PHE A 75 -21.74 14.77 -0.69
N PRO A 76 -20.71 15.64 -0.66
CA PRO A 76 -19.48 15.38 0.10
C PRO A 76 -19.78 15.24 1.61
N PRO A 77 -19.19 14.23 2.30
CA PRO A 77 -19.48 13.95 3.72
C PRO A 77 -19.01 15.04 4.68
N GLU A 78 -18.11 15.92 4.24
CA GLU A 78 -17.63 17.08 5.01
C GLU A 78 -18.70 18.18 5.17
N GLY A 79 -19.68 18.20 4.27
CA GLY A 79 -20.78 19.15 4.28
C GLY A 79 -21.90 18.79 5.26
N ARG A 80 -22.90 19.63 5.30
CA ARG A 80 -24.12 19.41 6.08
C ARG A 80 -25.31 20.04 5.43
N PHE A 81 -26.47 19.39 5.52
CA PHE A 81 -27.76 20.01 5.19
C PHE A 81 -28.24 20.90 6.34
N ILE A 82 -28.76 22.05 5.97
CA ILE A 82 -29.41 22.97 6.87
C ILE A 82 -30.72 23.44 6.25
N THR A 83 -31.69 23.83 7.06
CA THR A 83 -32.89 24.52 6.60
C THR A 83 -32.77 26.02 6.84
N SER A 84 -33.30 26.82 5.91
CA SER A 84 -33.42 28.27 6.07
C SER A 84 -34.80 28.70 5.59
N GLU A 85 -35.39 29.63 6.31
CA GLU A 85 -36.68 30.21 5.95
C GLU A 85 -36.48 31.46 5.11
N VAL A 86 -37.16 31.53 3.96
CA VAL A 86 -37.16 32.69 3.07
C VAL A 86 -38.60 32.99 2.69
N LYS A 87 -39.10 34.15 3.06
CA LYS A 87 -40.47 34.60 2.79
C LYS A 87 -41.56 33.62 3.26
N GLY A 88 -41.41 33.05 4.46
CA GLY A 88 -42.38 32.12 5.06
C GLY A 88 -42.31 30.69 4.52
N LYS A 89 -41.39 30.38 3.64
CA LYS A 89 -41.17 29.03 3.11
C LYS A 89 -39.79 28.51 3.54
N ARG A 90 -39.69 27.23 3.91
CA ARG A 90 -38.45 26.57 4.30
C ARG A 90 -37.80 25.89 3.10
N TYR A 91 -36.45 26.02 3.00
CA TYR A 91 -35.66 25.45 1.94
C TYR A 91 -34.43 24.74 2.52
N TRP A 92 -34.03 23.65 1.87
CA TRP A 92 -32.79 22.96 2.15
C TRP A 92 -31.63 23.66 1.46
N TYR A 93 -30.55 23.81 2.21
CA TYR A 93 -29.24 24.23 1.71
C TYR A 93 -28.16 23.25 2.16
N PHE A 94 -27.12 23.10 1.36
CA PHE A 94 -25.95 22.30 1.69
C PHE A 94 -24.77 23.23 1.92
N ASP A 95 -24.25 23.24 3.16
CA ASP A 95 -23.08 24.02 3.56
C ASP A 95 -21.83 23.14 3.50
N MET A 96 -20.80 23.58 2.73
CA MET A 96 -19.48 22.95 2.67
C MET A 96 -18.41 23.89 3.21
N PRO A 97 -17.33 23.38 3.86
CA PRO A 97 -16.14 24.16 4.11
C PRO A 97 -15.52 24.65 2.78
N ASP A 98 -15.08 25.89 2.70
CA ASP A 98 -14.45 26.44 1.47
C ASP A 98 -12.93 26.36 1.46
N GLY A 99 -12.32 25.68 2.45
CA GLY A 99 -10.87 25.55 2.60
C GLY A 99 -10.15 26.79 3.13
N SER A 100 -10.81 27.95 3.15
CA SER A 100 -10.27 29.23 3.66
C SER A 100 -10.82 29.63 5.05
N GLY A 101 -11.53 28.70 5.70
CA GLY A 101 -12.23 28.93 6.98
C GLY A 101 -13.66 29.46 6.84
N GLY A 102 -14.10 29.71 5.61
CA GLY A 102 -15.47 30.07 5.25
C GLY A 102 -16.37 28.87 4.96
N LYS A 103 -17.58 29.15 4.48
CA LYS A 103 -18.56 28.14 4.07
C LYS A 103 -19.12 28.49 2.70
N LYS A 104 -19.10 27.54 1.79
CA LYS A 104 -19.80 27.64 0.52
C LYS A 104 -21.16 27.00 0.68
N ARG A 105 -22.24 27.82 0.47
CA ARG A 105 -23.62 27.36 0.55
C ARG A 105 -24.21 27.09 -0.83
N ARG A 106 -24.82 25.92 -0.99
CA ARG A 106 -25.53 25.52 -2.20
C ARG A 106 -27.02 25.34 -1.90
N TYR A 107 -27.88 25.93 -2.69
CA TYR A 107 -29.31 25.68 -2.64
C TYR A 107 -29.63 24.27 -3.11
N VAL A 108 -30.53 23.57 -2.43
CA VAL A 108 -30.92 22.19 -2.74
C VAL A 108 -32.35 22.11 -3.25
N GLY A 109 -33.29 22.71 -2.50
CA GLY A 109 -34.68 22.74 -2.90
C GLY A 109 -35.63 23.01 -1.73
N PRO A 110 -36.96 22.98 -1.98
CA PRO A 110 -37.99 23.18 -0.94
C PRO A 110 -37.89 22.10 0.14
N ALA A 111 -38.21 22.48 1.40
CA ALA A 111 -38.13 21.52 2.52
C ALA A 111 -39.34 20.59 2.61
N ASP A 112 -40.40 20.90 1.91
CA ASP A 112 -41.66 20.13 1.78
C ASP A 112 -41.64 19.16 0.58
N ASP A 113 -40.54 19.11 -0.20
CA ASP A 113 -40.34 18.16 -1.28
C ASP A 113 -39.90 16.81 -0.71
N GLU A 114 -40.70 15.77 -0.92
CA GLU A 114 -40.46 14.41 -0.38
C GLU A 114 -39.16 13.78 -0.93
N GLU A 115 -38.82 13.99 -2.20
CA GLU A 115 -37.60 13.46 -2.79
C GLU A 115 -36.35 14.08 -2.18
N ILE A 116 -36.39 15.39 -1.95
CA ILE A 116 -35.32 16.14 -1.29
C ILE A 116 -35.20 15.71 0.17
N ALA A 117 -36.33 15.56 0.88
CA ALA A 117 -36.32 15.08 2.26
C ALA A 117 -35.70 13.68 2.37
N GLN A 118 -36.00 12.77 1.44
CA GLN A 118 -35.42 11.45 1.40
C GLN A 118 -33.90 11.52 1.18
N ARG A 119 -33.41 12.32 0.22
CA ARG A 119 -31.97 12.52 -0.02
C ARG A 119 -31.23 13.08 1.20
N VAL A 120 -31.86 13.96 1.96
CA VAL A 120 -31.28 14.49 3.21
C VAL A 120 -31.19 13.42 4.28
N GLU A 121 -32.20 12.53 4.40
CA GLU A 121 -32.15 11.41 5.35
C GLU A 121 -31.11 10.36 4.94
N ASP A 122 -30.99 10.04 3.66
CA ASP A 122 -29.97 9.14 3.15
C ASP A 122 -28.57 9.67 3.45
N PHE A 123 -28.31 10.95 3.21
CA PHE A 123 -27.05 11.59 3.57
C PHE A 123 -26.75 11.53 5.08
N LYS A 124 -27.75 11.70 5.93
CA LYS A 124 -27.55 11.59 7.38
C LYS A 124 -27.15 10.17 7.77
N ARG A 125 -27.83 9.15 7.22
CA ARG A 125 -27.48 7.73 7.44
C ARG A 125 -26.05 7.43 6.99
N ASP A 126 -25.64 7.93 5.82
CA ASP A 126 -24.28 7.75 5.32
C ASP A 126 -23.25 8.44 6.21
N LYS A 127 -23.56 9.62 6.73
CA LYS A 127 -22.68 10.35 7.65
C LYS A 127 -22.54 9.64 9.00
N ASP A 128 -23.59 9.06 9.53
CA ASP A 128 -23.54 8.25 10.75
C ASP A 128 -22.78 6.93 10.50
N SER A 129 -22.99 6.29 9.37
CA SER A 129 -22.21 5.13 8.93
C SER A 129 -20.72 5.44 8.84
N LEU A 130 -20.32 6.61 8.31
CA LEU A 130 -18.92 7.07 8.29
C LEU A 130 -18.31 7.22 9.68
N ARG A 131 -19.07 7.79 10.64
CA ARG A 131 -18.61 7.93 12.03
C ARG A 131 -18.41 6.58 12.69
N ASP A 132 -19.34 5.65 12.49
CA ASP A 132 -19.26 4.32 13.06
C ASP A 132 -18.09 3.53 12.46
N ARG A 133 -17.88 3.60 11.16
CA ARG A 133 -16.70 3.00 10.52
C ARG A 133 -15.39 3.58 11.07
N ARG A 134 -15.29 4.90 11.28
CA ARG A 134 -14.11 5.53 11.92
C ARG A 134 -13.88 5.01 13.35
N ARG A 135 -14.95 4.78 14.12
CA ARG A 135 -14.85 4.19 15.47
C ARG A 135 -14.36 2.76 15.41
N ILE A 136 -14.88 1.97 14.46
CA ILE A 136 -14.42 0.59 14.23
C ILE A 136 -12.93 0.57 13.88
N VAL A 137 -12.49 1.37 12.90
CA VAL A 137 -11.06 1.47 12.54
C VAL A 137 -10.20 1.84 13.75
N ALA A 138 -10.63 2.82 14.54
CA ALA A 138 -9.90 3.24 15.74
C ALA A 138 -9.81 2.11 16.79
N SER A 139 -10.86 1.32 16.97
CA SER A 139 -10.85 0.15 17.87
C SER A 139 -9.93 -0.95 17.35
N LEU A 140 -10.02 -1.29 16.07
CA LEU A 140 -9.18 -2.31 15.44
C LEU A 140 -7.68 -1.99 15.53
N THR A 141 -7.32 -0.72 15.33
CA THR A 141 -5.92 -0.30 15.35
C THR A 141 -5.36 -0.12 16.76
N ARG A 142 -6.12 0.52 17.66
CA ARG A 142 -5.63 0.87 19.01
C ARG A 142 -5.72 -0.29 20.01
N GLN A 143 -6.80 -1.07 19.95
CA GLN A 143 -7.09 -2.15 20.90
C GLN A 143 -6.87 -3.53 20.27
N GLY A 144 -7.33 -3.74 19.03
CA GLY A 144 -7.17 -4.98 18.30
C GLY A 144 -5.73 -5.28 17.88
N GLY A 145 -4.86 -4.25 17.84
CA GLY A 145 -3.46 -4.40 17.43
C GLY A 145 -3.29 -4.68 15.93
N MET A 146 -4.30 -4.33 15.13
CA MET A 146 -4.20 -4.37 13.68
C MET A 146 -3.44 -3.14 13.17
N ILE A 147 -2.84 -3.26 12.00
CA ILE A 147 -1.93 -2.27 11.45
C ILE A 147 -2.70 -1.26 10.61
N ALA A 148 -2.44 0.03 10.86
CA ALA A 148 -2.83 1.11 9.96
C ALA A 148 -1.64 1.53 9.09
N PRO A 149 -1.85 1.92 7.83
CA PRO A 149 -0.81 2.52 7.02
C PRO A 149 -0.36 3.88 7.60
N ASP A 150 0.81 4.35 7.18
CA ASP A 150 1.15 5.75 7.42
C ASP A 150 0.14 6.68 6.70
N PRO A 151 -0.02 7.93 7.17
CA PRO A 151 -1.04 8.82 6.63
C PRO A 151 -0.93 9.07 5.12
N MET A 152 0.29 9.22 4.60
CA MET A 152 0.51 9.47 3.17
C MET A 152 0.08 8.27 2.32
N SER A 153 0.51 7.04 2.70
CA SER A 153 0.08 5.80 2.05
C SER A 153 -1.44 5.64 2.09
N GLY A 154 -2.05 5.90 3.25
CA GLY A 154 -3.49 5.82 3.43
C GLY A 154 -4.25 6.81 2.53
N ASP A 155 -3.83 8.07 2.51
CA ASP A 155 -4.48 9.14 1.71
C ASP A 155 -4.36 8.86 0.20
N ILE A 156 -3.22 8.35 -0.26
CA ILE A 156 -3.01 7.97 -1.66
C ILE A 156 -3.93 6.80 -2.04
N VAL A 157 -3.97 5.74 -1.23
CA VAL A 157 -4.83 4.59 -1.50
C VAL A 157 -6.31 5.00 -1.46
N GLU A 158 -6.71 5.91 -0.57
CA GLU A 158 -8.07 6.46 -0.52
C GLU A 158 -8.42 7.22 -1.81
N ALA A 159 -7.54 8.10 -2.29
CA ALA A 159 -7.75 8.85 -3.53
C ALA A 159 -7.86 7.92 -4.75
N LEU A 160 -7.01 6.90 -4.84
CA LEU A 160 -7.05 5.91 -5.91
C LEU A 160 -8.30 5.02 -5.84
N ALA A 161 -8.72 4.63 -4.64
CA ALA A 161 -9.96 3.87 -4.42
C ALA A 161 -11.19 4.69 -4.83
N ALA A 162 -11.25 5.96 -4.41
CA ALA A 162 -12.32 6.89 -4.79
C ALA A 162 -12.35 7.14 -6.31
N GLY A 163 -11.18 7.14 -6.98
CA GLY A 163 -11.07 7.19 -8.44
C GLY A 163 -11.53 5.92 -9.15
N GLY A 164 -11.74 4.81 -8.42
CA GLY A 164 -12.24 3.55 -8.98
C GLY A 164 -11.19 2.48 -9.24
N LEU A 165 -9.94 2.63 -8.75
CA LEU A 165 -8.84 1.69 -9.03
C LEU A 165 -9.21 0.24 -8.75
N PHE A 166 -9.79 -0.05 -7.58
CA PHE A 166 -10.11 -1.43 -7.18
C PHE A 166 -11.36 -1.98 -7.89
N ARG A 167 -12.26 -1.10 -8.32
CA ARG A 167 -13.39 -1.45 -9.21
C ARG A 167 -12.88 -1.88 -10.60
N LEU A 168 -11.86 -1.19 -11.09
CA LEU A 168 -11.16 -1.51 -12.34
C LEU A 168 -10.11 -2.64 -12.16
N ARG A 169 -10.27 -3.47 -11.11
CA ARG A 169 -9.43 -4.64 -10.82
C ARG A 169 -7.96 -4.32 -10.57
N GLY A 170 -7.64 -3.09 -10.14
CA GLY A 170 -6.33 -2.78 -9.57
C GLY A 170 -6.11 -3.58 -8.29
N VAL A 171 -4.86 -3.94 -8.01
CA VAL A 171 -4.43 -4.71 -6.85
C VAL A 171 -3.36 -3.92 -6.11
N LEU A 172 -3.58 -3.62 -4.84
CA LEU A 172 -2.57 -3.08 -3.97
C LEU A 172 -1.57 -4.18 -3.65
N ILE A 173 -0.29 -3.95 -3.87
CA ILE A 173 0.78 -4.91 -3.62
C ILE A 173 1.85 -4.33 -2.69
N GLY A 174 3.00 -4.97 -2.56
CA GLY A 174 4.10 -4.47 -1.73
C GLY A 174 3.76 -4.39 -0.25
N THR A 175 4.44 -3.50 0.48
CA THR A 175 4.34 -3.45 1.95
C THR A 175 2.99 -2.94 2.44
N VAL A 176 2.32 -2.05 1.70
CA VAL A 176 1.00 -1.55 2.11
C VAL A 176 -0.04 -2.68 2.06
N ALA A 177 0.03 -3.58 1.07
CA ALA A 177 -0.79 -4.79 1.05
C ALA A 177 -0.47 -5.72 2.22
N PHE A 178 0.82 -5.92 2.54
CA PHE A 178 1.25 -6.75 3.68
C PHE A 178 0.65 -6.31 5.00
N GLN A 179 0.43 -5.01 5.20
CA GLN A 179 -0.21 -4.47 6.41
C GLN A 179 -1.63 -5.02 6.65
N THR A 180 -2.34 -5.39 5.57
CA THR A 180 -3.71 -5.94 5.68
C THR A 180 -3.74 -7.39 6.17
N TYR A 181 -2.64 -8.13 6.03
CA TYR A 181 -2.60 -9.55 6.37
C TYR A 181 -2.74 -9.83 7.85
N SER A 182 -2.40 -8.87 8.72
CA SER A 182 -2.71 -8.97 10.15
C SER A 182 -4.20 -9.23 10.39
N GLY A 183 -5.07 -8.51 9.70
CA GLY A 183 -6.52 -8.69 9.78
C GLY A 183 -7.01 -9.93 9.04
N ILE A 184 -6.49 -10.21 7.85
CA ILE A 184 -6.89 -11.38 7.03
C ILE A 184 -6.58 -12.70 7.73
N LEU A 185 -5.41 -12.79 8.38
CA LEU A 185 -4.93 -13.99 9.06
C LEU A 185 -5.31 -14.01 10.55
N GLY A 186 -5.80 -12.92 11.11
CA GLY A 186 -6.16 -12.83 12.52
C GLY A 186 -4.96 -12.94 13.48
N VAL A 187 -3.75 -12.50 13.04
CA VAL A 187 -2.52 -12.53 13.84
C VAL A 187 -1.83 -11.15 13.85
N ARG A 188 -1.10 -10.86 14.93
CA ARG A 188 -0.34 -9.62 15.04
C ARG A 188 1.01 -9.77 14.33
N LEU A 189 1.21 -9.00 13.28
CA LEU A 189 2.48 -8.94 12.57
C LEU A 189 3.41 -7.86 13.18
N PRO A 190 4.74 -8.11 13.25
CA PRO A 190 5.69 -7.16 13.82
C PRO A 190 5.82 -5.87 12.99
N MET A 191 5.92 -4.71 13.67
CA MET A 191 6.04 -3.39 13.04
C MET A 191 7.26 -3.26 12.11
N ALA A 192 8.39 -3.90 12.43
CA ALA A 192 9.61 -3.81 11.63
C ALA A 192 9.46 -4.28 10.17
N ALA A 193 8.51 -5.17 9.89
CA ALA A 193 8.24 -5.68 8.54
C ALA A 193 7.32 -4.81 7.69
N ILE A 194 6.75 -3.72 8.26
CA ILE A 194 5.64 -2.98 7.66
C ILE A 194 5.93 -1.52 7.33
N LEU A 195 7.11 -1.01 7.67
CA LEU A 195 7.48 0.36 7.33
C LEU A 195 7.78 0.49 5.83
N THR A 196 7.21 1.51 5.20
CA THR A 196 7.42 1.78 3.78
C THR A 196 7.32 3.28 3.48
N GLY A 197 7.96 3.73 2.41
CA GLY A 197 7.88 5.09 1.86
C GLY A 197 7.39 5.06 0.41
N ASP A 198 6.73 3.96 0.02
CA ASP A 198 6.23 3.72 -1.32
C ASP A 198 4.88 3.01 -1.30
N ALA A 199 4.11 3.16 -2.36
CA ALA A 199 2.91 2.39 -2.64
C ALA A 199 3.03 1.75 -4.03
N ASP A 200 2.89 0.43 -4.07
CA ASP A 200 2.96 -0.35 -5.29
C ASP A 200 1.56 -0.83 -5.68
N ILE A 201 1.21 -0.61 -6.94
CA ILE A 201 -0.08 -0.96 -7.50
C ILE A 201 0.14 -1.82 -8.73
N ALA A 202 -0.56 -2.93 -8.81
CA ALA A 202 -0.54 -3.80 -9.96
C ALA A 202 -1.91 -3.84 -10.64
N GLN A 203 -1.91 -3.97 -11.97
CA GLN A 203 -3.10 -4.30 -12.74
C GLN A 203 -2.67 -5.21 -13.89
N ASP A 204 -3.44 -6.27 -14.13
CA ASP A 204 -3.18 -7.12 -15.28
C ASP A 204 -3.45 -6.36 -16.59
N TYR A 205 -2.55 -6.53 -17.55
CA TYR A 205 -2.63 -5.82 -18.82
C TYR A 205 -3.87 -6.17 -19.65
N ALA A 206 -4.25 -7.47 -19.68
CA ALA A 206 -5.41 -7.90 -20.43
C ALA A 206 -6.68 -7.27 -19.83
N VAL A 207 -6.79 -7.28 -18.52
CA VAL A 207 -7.88 -6.62 -17.79
C VAL A 207 -7.94 -5.13 -18.12
N SER A 208 -6.81 -4.43 -18.11
CA SER A 208 -6.78 -3.00 -18.42
C SER A 208 -7.27 -2.67 -19.83
N ARG A 209 -7.11 -3.59 -20.78
CA ARG A 209 -7.59 -3.43 -22.15
C ARG A 209 -9.05 -3.83 -22.35
N GLU A 210 -9.54 -4.78 -21.58
CA GLU A 210 -10.92 -5.30 -21.69
C GLU A 210 -11.93 -4.40 -20.97
N VAL A 211 -11.50 -3.67 -19.95
CA VAL A 211 -12.38 -2.76 -19.22
C VAL A 211 -12.63 -1.52 -20.07
N GLU A 212 -13.88 -1.29 -20.45
CA GLU A 212 -14.33 -0.10 -21.22
C GLU A 212 -14.49 1.15 -20.33
N ASP A 213 -13.62 1.29 -19.32
CA ASP A 213 -13.63 2.39 -18.34
C ASP A 213 -12.18 2.76 -17.94
N SER A 214 -11.99 3.95 -17.43
CA SER A 214 -10.67 4.46 -17.03
C SER A 214 -10.77 5.30 -15.76
N LEU A 215 -9.69 5.27 -14.98
CA LEU A 215 -9.51 6.24 -13.90
C LEU A 215 -9.51 7.67 -14.44
N PRO A 216 -9.90 8.66 -13.62
CA PRO A 216 -9.47 10.05 -13.85
C PRO A 216 -7.95 10.13 -14.02
N PRO A 217 -7.41 11.22 -14.60
CA PRO A 217 -5.96 11.35 -14.76
C PRO A 217 -5.23 11.06 -13.46
N ILE A 218 -4.34 10.05 -13.48
CA ILE A 218 -3.68 9.54 -12.26
C ILE A 218 -2.92 10.63 -11.52
N LEU A 219 -2.28 11.52 -12.28
CA LEU A 219 -1.51 12.62 -11.70
C LEU A 219 -2.41 13.60 -10.93
N ASP A 220 -3.65 13.81 -11.38
CA ASP A 220 -4.61 14.69 -10.69
C ASP A 220 -5.10 14.05 -9.40
N LEU A 221 -5.35 12.72 -9.40
CA LEU A 221 -5.68 11.98 -8.19
C LEU A 221 -4.55 12.06 -7.16
N LEU A 222 -3.30 11.85 -7.57
CA LEU A 222 -2.14 11.93 -6.68
C LEU A 222 -1.91 13.36 -6.18
N ARG A 223 -2.08 14.38 -7.03
CA ARG A 223 -1.95 15.80 -6.65
C ARG A 223 -3.05 16.30 -5.72
N SER A 224 -4.19 15.64 -5.69
CA SER A 224 -5.22 15.95 -4.70
C SER A 224 -4.77 15.62 -3.28
N VAL A 225 -3.81 14.70 -3.13
CA VAL A 225 -3.19 14.32 -1.83
C VAL A 225 -1.97 15.20 -1.54
N ASP A 226 -1.03 15.27 -2.48
CA ASP A 226 0.15 16.14 -2.39
C ASP A 226 0.40 16.83 -3.74
N PRO A 227 0.24 18.16 -3.82
CA PRO A 227 0.41 18.91 -5.08
C PRO A 227 1.82 18.82 -5.68
N THR A 228 2.81 18.34 -4.92
CA THR A 228 4.20 18.19 -5.40
C THR A 228 4.44 16.92 -6.22
N PHE A 229 3.43 16.04 -6.38
CA PHE A 229 3.56 14.86 -7.22
C PHE A 229 3.93 15.21 -8.66
N ARG A 230 4.91 14.51 -9.18
CA ARG A 230 5.40 14.62 -10.56
C ARG A 230 5.69 13.21 -11.11
N PRO A 231 5.53 13.04 -12.45
CA PRO A 231 5.99 11.81 -13.10
C PRO A 231 7.49 11.63 -12.93
N VAL A 232 7.92 10.39 -12.75
CA VAL A 232 9.34 10.01 -12.74
C VAL A 232 9.72 9.56 -14.15
N PRO A 233 10.75 10.18 -14.80
CA PRO A 233 11.21 9.71 -16.11
C PRO A 233 11.60 8.22 -16.06
N HIS A 234 11.12 7.46 -17.02
CA HIS A 234 11.47 6.06 -17.11
C HIS A 234 12.90 5.89 -17.61
N ARG A 235 13.62 4.88 -17.09
CA ARG A 235 15.04 4.61 -17.44
C ARG A 235 15.27 4.30 -18.93
N SER A 236 14.26 3.81 -19.65
CA SER A 236 14.30 3.57 -21.09
C SER A 236 14.22 4.83 -21.94
N GLY A 237 14.02 6.01 -21.34
CA GLY A 237 13.76 7.26 -22.07
C GLY A 237 12.32 7.37 -22.60
N SER A 238 11.41 6.43 -22.27
CA SER A 238 10.00 6.52 -22.63
C SER A 238 9.36 7.77 -22.03
N ALA A 239 8.51 8.43 -22.82
CA ALA A 239 7.69 9.55 -22.35
C ALA A 239 6.57 9.08 -21.39
N ALA A 240 6.23 7.79 -21.40
CA ALA A 240 5.22 7.18 -20.54
C ALA A 240 5.80 6.94 -19.15
N SER A 241 5.08 7.39 -18.12
CA SER A 241 5.50 7.20 -16.73
C SER A 241 4.72 6.09 -16.05
N SER A 242 5.45 5.14 -15.45
CA SER A 242 4.94 4.10 -14.58
C SER A 242 5.08 4.44 -13.10
N ALA A 243 5.79 5.52 -12.78
CA ALA A 243 6.03 5.94 -11.41
C ALA A 243 5.84 7.45 -11.22
N PHE A 244 5.39 7.82 -10.04
CA PHE A 244 5.16 9.20 -9.63
C PHE A 244 5.79 9.44 -8.26
N GLN A 245 6.34 10.64 -8.01
CA GLN A 245 7.06 10.92 -6.78
C GLN A 245 6.75 12.32 -6.26
N THR A 246 6.62 12.46 -4.93
CA THR A 246 6.54 13.76 -4.26
C THR A 246 7.92 14.41 -4.12
N LYS A 247 7.94 15.70 -3.82
CA LYS A 247 9.20 16.41 -3.50
C LYS A 247 9.95 15.80 -2.30
N ARG A 248 9.22 15.17 -1.37
CA ARG A 248 9.78 14.51 -0.18
C ARG A 248 10.25 13.08 -0.43
N GLY A 249 10.12 12.56 -1.66
CA GLY A 249 10.60 11.24 -2.04
C GLY A 249 9.58 10.11 -1.91
N TYR A 250 8.35 10.36 -1.45
CA TYR A 250 7.31 9.32 -1.46
C TYR A 250 6.99 8.91 -2.90
N ARG A 251 6.95 7.61 -3.17
CA ARG A 251 6.82 7.08 -4.54
C ARG A 251 5.58 6.21 -4.69
N VAL A 252 4.91 6.33 -5.83
CA VAL A 252 3.82 5.46 -6.28
C VAL A 252 4.24 4.81 -7.58
N GLU A 253 4.21 3.48 -7.64
CA GLU A 253 4.61 2.69 -8.81
C GLU A 253 3.43 1.89 -9.34
N PHE A 254 3.30 1.87 -10.67
CA PHE A 254 2.32 1.05 -11.38
C PHE A 254 3.04 -0.08 -12.11
N LEU A 255 2.57 -1.29 -11.89
CA LEU A 255 3.19 -2.53 -12.32
C LEU A 255 2.18 -3.40 -13.07
N THR A 256 2.66 -4.20 -14.03
CA THR A 256 1.84 -5.17 -14.75
C THR A 256 2.59 -6.47 -14.99
N SER A 257 1.85 -7.52 -15.37
CA SER A 257 2.45 -8.80 -15.70
C SER A 257 3.33 -8.72 -16.95
N ASN A 258 4.48 -9.37 -16.94
CA ASN A 258 5.30 -9.52 -18.12
C ASN A 258 4.61 -10.45 -19.13
N ARG A 259 4.54 -10.07 -20.41
CA ARG A 259 3.82 -10.77 -21.48
C ARG A 259 4.71 -11.51 -22.47
N GLY A 260 6.01 -11.45 -22.31
CA GLY A 260 6.95 -12.01 -23.25
C GLY A 260 8.29 -12.40 -22.62
N SER A 261 9.30 -12.49 -23.46
CA SER A 261 10.68 -12.65 -22.99
C SER A 261 11.15 -11.44 -22.19
N ASP A 262 12.21 -11.60 -21.41
CA ASP A 262 12.82 -10.52 -20.62
C ASP A 262 13.27 -9.33 -21.48
N ASP A 263 13.44 -9.53 -22.81
CA ASP A 263 13.83 -8.48 -23.75
C ASP A 263 12.81 -7.35 -23.88
N TYR A 264 11.54 -7.59 -23.55
CA TYR A 264 10.47 -6.59 -23.56
C TYR A 264 10.23 -5.91 -22.21
N SER A 265 10.92 -6.35 -21.16
CA SER A 265 10.70 -5.85 -19.78
C SER A 265 11.21 -4.43 -19.53
N ASP A 266 12.01 -3.87 -20.45
CA ASP A 266 12.61 -2.56 -20.29
C ASP A 266 11.73 -1.38 -20.76
N GLN A 267 10.53 -1.65 -21.27
CA GLN A 267 9.59 -0.62 -21.72
C GLN A 267 8.30 -0.66 -20.90
N PRO A 268 7.82 0.48 -20.37
CA PRO A 268 6.55 0.53 -19.68
C PRO A 268 5.40 0.25 -20.66
N SER A 269 4.45 -0.56 -20.20
CA SER A 269 3.24 -0.90 -20.95
C SER A 269 2.19 0.19 -20.78
N THR A 270 1.55 0.60 -21.88
CA THR A 270 0.40 1.50 -21.82
C THR A 270 -0.79 0.78 -21.19
N MET A 271 -1.39 1.39 -20.17
CA MET A 271 -2.51 0.83 -19.41
C MET A 271 -3.75 1.72 -19.58
N PRO A 272 -4.67 1.40 -20.52
CA PRO A 272 -5.82 2.28 -20.83
C PRO A 272 -6.69 2.60 -19.61
N ALA A 273 -6.88 1.65 -18.70
CA ALA A 273 -7.70 1.84 -17.52
C ALA A 273 -7.04 2.66 -16.40
N LEU A 274 -5.74 2.97 -16.49
CA LEU A 274 -4.98 3.65 -15.43
C LEU A 274 -4.87 5.18 -15.61
N GLY A 275 -5.84 5.84 -16.23
CA GLY A 275 -5.90 7.31 -16.26
C GLY A 275 -4.63 7.98 -16.82
N GLY A 276 -4.05 7.43 -17.88
CA GLY A 276 -2.84 7.95 -18.52
C GLY A 276 -1.52 7.49 -17.89
N ALA A 277 -1.54 6.68 -16.81
CA ALA A 277 -0.33 6.02 -16.34
C ALA A 277 0.00 4.81 -17.22
N SER A 278 1.29 4.51 -17.33
CA SER A 278 1.80 3.23 -17.83
C SER A 278 2.17 2.34 -16.65
N ALA A 279 2.49 1.08 -16.90
CA ALA A 279 2.93 0.15 -15.87
C ALA A 279 4.20 -0.58 -16.29
N ASP A 280 5.11 -0.81 -15.34
CA ASP A 280 6.32 -1.57 -15.60
C ASP A 280 6.00 -3.06 -15.59
N PRO A 281 6.33 -3.80 -16.68
CA PRO A 281 6.14 -5.24 -16.72
C PRO A 281 7.15 -5.95 -15.82
N LEU A 282 6.65 -6.82 -14.93
CA LEU A 282 7.50 -7.61 -14.03
C LEU A 282 7.21 -9.10 -14.17
N ARG A 283 8.30 -9.90 -14.15
CA ARG A 283 8.19 -11.35 -14.04
C ARG A 283 7.59 -11.76 -12.72
N TYR A 284 6.91 -12.86 -12.69
CA TYR A 284 6.27 -13.47 -11.52
C TYR A 284 5.08 -12.66 -10.95
N LEU A 285 4.77 -11.48 -11.53
CA LEU A 285 3.69 -10.63 -11.02
C LEU A 285 2.31 -11.22 -11.35
N ASP A 286 2.15 -11.91 -12.47
CA ASP A 286 0.93 -12.62 -12.86
C ASP A 286 0.49 -13.64 -11.80
N PHE A 287 1.46 -14.36 -11.22
CA PHE A 287 1.22 -15.27 -10.11
C PHE A 287 0.74 -14.54 -8.85
N LEU A 288 1.38 -13.41 -8.53
CA LEU A 288 1.05 -12.63 -7.34
C LEU A 288 -0.38 -12.09 -7.37
N ILE A 289 -0.79 -11.51 -8.51
CA ILE A 289 -2.07 -10.80 -8.63
C ILE A 289 -3.21 -11.68 -9.14
N ARG A 290 -2.98 -12.98 -9.32
CA ARG A 290 -4.03 -13.94 -9.66
C ARG A 290 -4.95 -14.12 -8.45
N ASP A 291 -6.26 -14.05 -8.67
CA ASP A 291 -7.28 -14.24 -7.65
C ASP A 291 -7.10 -13.35 -6.40
N PRO A 292 -7.08 -12.01 -6.55
CA PRO A 292 -6.85 -11.13 -5.41
C PRO A 292 -8.01 -11.17 -4.41
N MET A 293 -7.68 -11.05 -3.14
CA MET A 293 -8.65 -10.98 -2.04
C MET A 293 -9.14 -9.55 -1.83
N ARG A 294 -10.43 -9.42 -1.54
CA ARG A 294 -11.02 -8.15 -1.07
C ARG A 294 -10.87 -8.03 0.44
N THR A 295 -10.39 -6.88 0.88
CA THR A 295 -10.23 -6.55 2.30
C THR A 295 -10.35 -5.06 2.54
N VAL A 296 -10.07 -4.62 3.77
CA VAL A 296 -10.10 -3.21 4.16
C VAL A 296 -8.73 -2.76 4.64
N LEU A 297 -8.22 -1.67 4.07
CA LEU A 297 -7.08 -0.95 4.63
C LEU A 297 -7.58 -0.03 5.74
N LEU A 298 -6.97 -0.12 6.92
CA LEU A 298 -7.43 0.57 8.14
C LEU A 298 -6.97 2.03 8.18
N HIS A 299 -7.54 2.84 7.30
CA HIS A 299 -7.30 4.27 7.22
C HIS A 299 -8.61 5.04 7.29
N LYS A 300 -8.71 6.09 8.11
CA LYS A 300 -9.90 6.92 8.34
C LYS A 300 -11.16 6.08 8.64
N SER A 301 -12.04 5.90 7.65
CA SER A 301 -13.28 5.12 7.77
C SER A 301 -13.18 3.71 7.17
N GLY A 302 -11.97 3.26 6.83
CA GLY A 302 -11.71 2.03 6.11
C GLY A 302 -11.81 2.21 4.59
N ILE A 303 -10.83 1.68 3.87
CA ILE A 303 -10.74 1.74 2.41
C ILE A 303 -10.86 0.32 1.87
N PRO A 304 -11.87 0.01 1.03
CA PRO A 304 -11.96 -1.29 0.37
C PRO A 304 -10.83 -1.41 -0.65
N VAL A 305 -10.04 -2.48 -0.54
CA VAL A 305 -8.88 -2.74 -1.40
C VAL A 305 -8.87 -4.18 -1.89
N ASN A 306 -8.25 -4.41 -3.05
CA ASN A 306 -7.87 -5.73 -3.50
C ASN A 306 -6.39 -5.94 -3.18
N VAL A 307 -6.04 -7.07 -2.58
CA VAL A 307 -4.66 -7.44 -2.24
C VAL A 307 -4.38 -8.88 -2.68
N PRO A 308 -3.13 -9.26 -2.92
CA PRO A 308 -2.80 -10.66 -3.19
C PRO A 308 -3.23 -11.59 -2.06
N GLU A 309 -3.49 -12.82 -2.37
CA GLU A 309 -3.68 -13.88 -1.38
C GLU A 309 -2.37 -14.08 -0.60
N PRO A 310 -2.40 -14.22 0.77
CA PRO A 310 -1.19 -14.29 1.60
C PRO A 310 -0.21 -15.39 1.22
N SER A 311 -0.69 -16.57 0.79
CA SER A 311 0.17 -17.67 0.36
C SER A 311 0.94 -17.33 -0.91
N ARG A 312 0.25 -16.74 -1.91
CA ARG A 312 0.90 -16.25 -3.14
C ARG A 312 1.89 -15.14 -2.86
N TYR A 313 1.54 -14.25 -1.93
CA TYR A 313 2.44 -13.18 -1.52
C TYR A 313 3.71 -13.73 -0.88
N ALA A 314 3.62 -14.72 0.00
CA ALA A 314 4.76 -15.34 0.66
C ALA A 314 5.69 -16.02 -0.35
N VAL A 315 5.15 -16.82 -1.27
CA VAL A 315 5.91 -17.47 -2.36
C VAL A 315 6.56 -16.42 -3.27
N HIS A 316 5.82 -15.39 -3.67
CA HIS A 316 6.36 -14.31 -4.51
C HIS A 316 7.51 -13.57 -3.82
N LYS A 317 7.40 -13.28 -2.51
CA LYS A 317 8.46 -12.63 -1.73
C LYS A 317 9.74 -13.47 -1.68
N LEU A 318 9.61 -14.78 -1.54
CA LEU A 318 10.74 -15.70 -1.61
C LEU A 318 11.45 -15.61 -2.95
N ILE A 319 10.70 -15.63 -4.07
CA ILE A 319 11.24 -15.51 -5.42
C ILE A 319 11.87 -14.13 -5.66
N ILE A 320 11.17 -13.04 -5.33
CA ILE A 320 11.65 -11.68 -5.60
C ILE A 320 12.90 -11.33 -4.81
N ALA A 321 13.09 -11.90 -3.64
CA ALA A 321 14.31 -11.71 -2.85
C ALA A 321 15.58 -12.10 -3.66
N THR A 322 15.52 -13.12 -4.51
CA THR A 322 16.63 -13.56 -5.37
C THR A 322 16.94 -12.58 -6.51
N LYS A 323 15.95 -11.78 -6.91
CA LYS A 323 16.08 -10.81 -8.01
C LYS A 323 16.52 -9.42 -7.53
N ARG A 324 16.68 -9.22 -6.22
CA ARG A 324 17.23 -7.98 -5.66
C ARG A 324 18.74 -7.92 -5.89
N ARG A 325 19.24 -6.73 -6.23
CA ARG A 325 20.68 -6.48 -6.28
C ARG A 325 21.29 -6.70 -4.88
N THR A 326 22.57 -7.09 -4.86
CA THR A 326 23.30 -7.42 -3.61
C THR A 326 24.08 -6.24 -3.03
N ASP A 327 23.85 -5.02 -3.53
CA ASP A 327 24.56 -3.81 -3.14
C ASP A 327 23.63 -2.76 -2.49
N GLY A 328 24.16 -1.99 -1.55
CA GLY A 328 23.53 -0.83 -0.95
C GLY A 328 22.17 -1.12 -0.30
N HIS A 329 21.20 -0.23 -0.55
CA HIS A 329 19.85 -0.33 0.04
C HIS A 329 19.01 -1.51 -0.50
N PHE A 330 19.43 -2.15 -1.59
CA PHE A 330 18.74 -3.32 -2.13
C PHE A 330 18.87 -4.54 -1.21
N VAL A 331 19.95 -4.64 -0.45
CA VAL A 331 20.12 -5.70 0.59
C VAL A 331 19.02 -5.57 1.65
N LEU A 332 18.76 -4.36 2.13
CA LEU A 332 17.69 -4.12 3.12
C LEU A 332 16.30 -4.48 2.57
N LYS A 333 16.05 -4.19 1.27
CA LYS A 333 14.78 -4.60 0.61
C LYS A 333 14.69 -6.12 0.49
N ARG A 334 15.78 -6.81 0.17
CA ARG A 334 15.84 -8.27 0.11
C ARG A 334 15.55 -8.89 1.49
N ASP A 335 16.25 -8.42 2.51
CA ASP A 335 16.10 -8.94 3.87
C ASP A 335 14.68 -8.69 4.41
N LYS A 336 14.06 -7.56 4.05
CA LYS A 336 12.66 -7.28 4.33
C LYS A 336 11.72 -8.23 3.59
N ASP A 337 11.98 -8.52 2.29
CA ASP A 337 11.17 -9.46 1.51
C ASP A 337 11.22 -10.87 2.12
N LEU A 338 12.41 -11.35 2.51
CA LEU A 338 12.58 -12.63 3.19
C LEU A 338 11.87 -12.64 4.55
N LYS A 339 12.01 -11.57 5.34
CA LYS A 339 11.35 -11.48 6.64
C LYS A 339 9.82 -11.49 6.53
N GLN A 340 9.25 -10.83 5.51
CA GLN A 340 7.82 -10.88 5.23
C GLN A 340 7.37 -12.29 4.84
N ALA A 341 8.17 -13.02 4.05
CA ALA A 341 7.89 -14.41 3.70
C ALA A 341 7.91 -15.31 4.94
N GLU A 342 8.96 -15.23 5.78
CA GLU A 342 9.07 -16.02 7.02
C GLU A 342 7.89 -15.81 7.96
N LEU A 343 7.45 -14.55 8.15
CA LEU A 343 6.30 -14.21 8.99
C LEU A 343 5.00 -14.79 8.45
N LEU A 344 4.85 -14.84 7.12
CA LEU A 344 3.67 -15.46 6.50
C LEU A 344 3.71 -16.98 6.58
N PHE A 345 4.87 -17.64 6.50
CA PHE A 345 4.96 -19.08 6.74
C PHE A 345 4.45 -19.45 8.14
N GLU A 346 4.92 -18.71 9.17
CA GLU A 346 4.46 -18.90 10.55
C GLU A 346 2.95 -18.62 10.68
N ALA A 347 2.49 -17.48 10.13
CA ALA A 347 1.08 -17.09 10.20
C ALA A 347 0.14 -18.12 9.53
N LEU A 348 0.50 -18.60 8.34
CA LEU A 348 -0.28 -19.58 7.59
C LEU A 348 -0.29 -20.94 8.30
N TYR A 349 0.81 -21.31 8.92
CA TYR A 349 0.87 -22.53 9.77
C TYR A 349 -0.05 -22.42 10.98
N GLU A 350 0.06 -21.35 11.77
CA GLU A 350 -0.71 -21.13 12.99
C GLU A 350 -2.22 -20.97 12.73
N THR A 351 -2.59 -20.37 11.60
CA THR A 351 -3.99 -20.11 11.24
C THR A 351 -4.64 -21.24 10.44
N ARG A 352 -3.98 -22.41 10.34
CA ARG A 352 -4.46 -23.61 9.63
C ARG A 352 -4.75 -23.36 8.16
N ARG A 353 -3.90 -22.57 7.51
CA ARG A 353 -3.93 -22.29 6.07
C ARG A 353 -2.71 -22.86 5.35
N ALA A 354 -2.13 -23.91 5.91
CA ALA A 354 -0.96 -24.58 5.35
C ALA A 354 -1.24 -25.19 3.96
N SER A 355 -2.46 -25.73 3.78
CA SER A 355 -2.93 -26.24 2.48
C SER A 355 -2.94 -25.16 1.39
N ASP A 356 -3.40 -23.93 1.68
CA ASP A 356 -3.37 -22.83 0.73
C ASP A 356 -1.94 -22.52 0.29
N PHE A 357 -1.01 -22.54 1.25
CA PHE A 357 0.40 -22.30 0.97
C PHE A 357 1.04 -23.41 0.13
N ALA A 358 0.77 -24.68 0.45
CA ALA A 358 1.29 -25.81 -0.31
C ALA A 358 0.83 -25.79 -1.77
N LEU A 359 -0.46 -25.48 -2.00
CA LEU A 359 -1.01 -25.33 -3.35
C LEU A 359 -0.37 -24.19 -4.13
N ALA A 360 -0.18 -23.03 -3.49
CA ALA A 360 0.48 -21.88 -4.12
C ALA A 360 1.95 -22.16 -4.44
N TYR A 361 2.66 -22.86 -3.56
CA TYR A 361 4.05 -23.25 -3.75
C TYR A 361 4.18 -24.27 -4.90
N GLU A 362 3.32 -25.29 -4.94
CA GLU A 362 3.26 -26.28 -6.03
C GLU A 362 2.98 -25.62 -7.38
N GLU A 363 1.97 -24.72 -7.45
CA GLU A 363 1.71 -23.97 -8.68
C GLU A 363 2.94 -23.21 -9.17
N ALA A 364 3.69 -22.61 -8.26
CA ALA A 364 4.91 -21.90 -8.61
C ALA A 364 6.00 -22.87 -9.14
N GLU A 365 6.18 -24.05 -8.54
CA GLU A 365 7.11 -25.09 -9.03
C GLU A 365 6.73 -25.60 -10.42
N GLU A 366 5.44 -25.77 -10.71
CA GLU A 366 4.91 -26.26 -11.98
C GLU A 366 5.08 -25.26 -13.13
N ARG A 367 5.28 -23.97 -12.85
CA ARG A 367 5.49 -22.93 -13.87
C ARG A 367 6.83 -23.02 -14.60
N GLY A 368 7.69 -23.94 -14.21
CA GLY A 368 8.88 -24.31 -15.00
C GLY A 368 10.21 -24.14 -14.27
N PRO A 369 11.33 -24.45 -14.98
CA PRO A 369 12.65 -24.54 -14.36
C PRO A 369 13.10 -23.25 -13.68
N ALA A 370 12.92 -22.09 -14.30
CA ALA A 370 13.32 -20.79 -13.74
C ALA A 370 12.57 -20.43 -12.45
N TRP A 371 11.36 -20.95 -12.25
CA TRP A 371 10.61 -20.79 -11.03
C TRP A 371 11.16 -21.67 -9.91
N ARG A 372 11.44 -22.95 -10.21
CA ARG A 372 12.07 -23.88 -9.26
C ARG A 372 13.43 -23.40 -8.79
N GLU A 373 14.26 -22.92 -9.72
CA GLU A 373 15.56 -22.33 -9.40
C GLU A 373 15.42 -21.13 -8.45
N ALA A 374 14.49 -20.18 -8.77
CA ALA A 374 14.26 -19.02 -7.92
C ALA A 374 13.71 -19.40 -6.53
N LEU A 375 12.85 -20.42 -6.44
CA LEU A 375 12.36 -20.94 -5.16
C LEU A 375 13.48 -21.56 -4.33
N GLN A 376 14.36 -22.35 -4.95
CA GLN A 376 15.52 -22.96 -4.29
C GLN A 376 16.49 -21.87 -3.81
N GLU A 377 16.90 -20.94 -4.68
CA GLU A 377 17.75 -19.80 -4.32
C GLU A 377 17.13 -18.99 -3.15
N GLY A 378 15.82 -18.71 -3.22
CA GLY A 378 15.12 -18.01 -2.16
C GLY A 378 15.14 -18.76 -0.84
N THR A 379 14.96 -20.07 -0.88
CA THR A 379 15.04 -20.94 0.30
C THR A 379 16.44 -20.91 0.93
N ASP A 380 17.49 -20.88 0.12
CA ASP A 380 18.87 -20.81 0.60
C ASP A 380 19.20 -19.47 1.27
N LEU A 381 18.50 -18.39 0.90
CA LEU A 381 18.62 -17.06 1.50
C LEU A 381 17.89 -16.91 2.84
N LEU A 382 16.97 -17.82 3.18
CA LEU A 382 16.23 -17.77 4.46
C LEU A 382 17.15 -17.99 5.66
N THR A 383 16.73 -17.47 6.80
CA THR A 383 17.32 -17.84 8.09
C THR A 383 17.12 -19.35 8.35
N GLU A 384 17.93 -19.95 9.23
CA GLU A 384 17.73 -21.34 9.63
C GLU A 384 16.30 -21.58 10.16
N GLN A 385 15.81 -20.65 10.97
CA GLN A 385 14.45 -20.69 11.51
C GLN A 385 13.39 -20.55 10.41
N GLY A 386 13.60 -19.61 9.47
CA GLY A 386 12.71 -19.41 8.31
C GLY A 386 12.61 -20.64 7.44
N ARG A 387 13.75 -21.31 7.21
CA ARG A 387 13.82 -22.56 6.44
C ARG A 387 13.09 -23.71 7.12
N LYS A 388 13.26 -23.87 8.43
CA LYS A 388 12.50 -24.84 9.23
C LYS A 388 10.99 -24.57 9.12
N MET A 389 10.57 -23.33 9.25
CA MET A 389 9.16 -22.94 9.16
C MET A 389 8.59 -23.19 7.76
N LEU A 390 9.34 -22.89 6.69
CA LEU A 390 8.95 -23.22 5.32
C LEU A 390 8.66 -24.70 5.14
N PHE A 391 9.56 -25.59 5.61
CA PHE A 391 9.35 -27.02 5.54
C PHE A 391 8.19 -27.50 6.40
N GLN A 392 7.99 -26.92 7.58
CA GLN A 392 6.86 -27.26 8.46
C GLN A 392 5.51 -26.93 7.82
N VAL A 393 5.36 -25.70 7.25
CA VAL A 393 4.11 -25.31 6.61
C VAL A 393 3.84 -26.12 5.34
N LEU A 394 4.86 -26.42 4.53
CA LEU A 394 4.73 -27.29 3.35
C LEU A 394 4.33 -28.71 3.73
N ARG A 395 5.03 -29.33 4.69
CA ARG A 395 4.72 -30.67 5.17
C ARG A 395 3.27 -30.78 5.66
N ARG A 396 2.84 -29.85 6.52
CA ARG A 396 1.48 -29.81 7.02
C ARG A 396 0.46 -29.62 5.90
N GLY A 397 0.71 -28.67 4.98
CA GLY A 397 -0.17 -28.42 3.85
C GLY A 397 -0.29 -29.64 2.92
N ASN A 398 0.83 -30.32 2.61
CA ASN A 398 0.82 -31.54 1.81
C ASN A 398 0.02 -32.67 2.48
N GLN A 399 0.13 -32.83 3.80
CA GLN A 399 -0.69 -33.77 4.56
C GLN A 399 -2.18 -33.44 4.48
N GLU A 400 -2.55 -32.16 4.65
CA GLU A 400 -3.93 -31.69 4.60
C GLU A 400 -4.59 -31.91 3.22
N ILE A 401 -3.81 -31.81 2.12
CA ILE A 401 -4.30 -32.07 0.74
C ILE A 401 -4.11 -33.53 0.29
N GLY A 402 -3.62 -34.42 1.17
CA GLY A 402 -3.42 -35.83 0.86
C GLY A 402 -2.23 -36.14 -0.05
N LYS A 403 -1.27 -35.22 -0.17
CA LYS A 403 -0.04 -35.36 -0.95
C LYS A 403 1.15 -35.55 -0.01
N GLU A 404 1.44 -36.76 0.40
CA GLU A 404 2.70 -37.08 1.09
C GLU A 404 3.84 -37.21 0.10
N ARG A 405 4.85 -36.33 0.15
CA ARG A 405 6.09 -36.52 -0.59
C ARG A 405 6.99 -37.52 0.17
N PRO A 406 7.79 -38.34 -0.54
CA PRO A 406 8.70 -39.31 0.11
C PRO A 406 9.69 -38.64 1.08
N GLU A 407 10.02 -37.37 0.82
CA GLU A 407 10.93 -36.53 1.62
C GLU A 407 10.32 -36.05 2.94
N ASP A 408 8.99 -36.10 3.07
CA ASP A 408 8.25 -35.71 4.27
C ASP A 408 8.23 -36.80 5.37
N ARG A 409 8.82 -37.99 5.08
CA ARG A 409 8.83 -39.16 5.98
C ARG A 409 10.07 -39.28 6.88
N GLN A 410 11.02 -38.33 6.77
CA GLN A 410 12.21 -38.24 7.62
C GLN A 410 12.08 -37.04 8.57
#